data_b3aed5cc684c98f7cdae520397f49645
#
_entry.id   b3aed5cc684c98f7cdae520397f49645
#
_cell.length_a   1.000
_cell.length_b   1.000
_cell.length_c   1.000
_cell.angle_alpha   90.00
_cell.angle_beta   90.00
_cell.angle_gamma   90.00
#
_symmetry.space_group_name_H-M   'P 1'
#
loop_
_entity.id
_entity.type
_entity.pdbx_description
1 polymer ?
#
loop_
_entity_poly.entity_id
_entity_poly.type
_entity_poly.pdbx_seq_one_letter_code
_entity_poly.pdbx_strand_id
1 'polypeptide(L)'
;MGNIIAPDYIIKIVQQINENVVFTAPSMSQRAAIFALQHRDEVQPPMIEEYRKRMFYAAERINEIPKISVIYPPKGSFYLFINIKETGLSSVDAADMILREAHVLTLPGNAFGECGEGYVRIACTVNVDTLKEAFDRIEKVMKEQ
;
A
#
# COMPACT_ATOMS: atom_id res chain seq x y z
N MET A 1 8.43 -12.80 -3.39
CA MET A 1 8.83 -13.95 -2.56
C MET A 1 8.66 -13.55 -1.09
N GLY A 2 8.05 -14.41 -0.27
CA GLY A 2 7.95 -14.24 1.17
C GLY A 2 8.97 -15.13 1.90
N ASN A 3 9.26 -14.83 3.15
CA ASN A 3 10.10 -15.63 4.02
C ASN A 3 9.44 -15.79 5.39
N ILE A 4 9.49 -17.00 5.95
CA ILE A 4 8.95 -17.31 7.27
C ILE A 4 10.09 -17.83 8.15
N ILE A 5 10.30 -17.19 9.28
CA ILE A 5 11.26 -17.61 10.32
C ILE A 5 10.43 -17.96 11.54
N ALA A 6 10.46 -19.24 11.92
CA ALA A 6 9.66 -19.75 13.02
C ALA A 6 10.30 -21.02 13.62
N PRO A 7 9.85 -21.50 14.79
CA PRO A 7 10.29 -22.78 15.33
C PRO A 7 10.01 -23.96 14.38
N ASP A 8 10.84 -25.00 14.44
CA ASP A 8 10.81 -26.17 13.53
C ASP A 8 9.43 -26.80 13.37
N TYR A 9 8.67 -26.93 14.45
CA TYR A 9 7.34 -27.55 14.38
C TYR A 9 6.35 -26.72 13.53
N ILE A 10 6.49 -25.40 13.51
CA ILE A 10 5.70 -24.51 12.64
C ILE A 10 6.20 -24.62 11.21
N ILE A 11 7.52 -24.56 11.00
CA ILE A 11 8.12 -24.64 9.66
C ILE A 11 7.73 -25.94 8.95
N LYS A 12 7.70 -27.09 9.64
CA LYS A 12 7.28 -28.37 9.06
C LYS A 12 5.83 -28.32 8.54
N ILE A 13 4.93 -27.70 9.29
CA ILE A 13 3.52 -27.55 8.88
C ILE A 13 3.41 -26.59 7.69
N VAL A 14 4.09 -25.44 7.77
CA VAL A 14 4.12 -24.45 6.68
C VAL A 14 4.68 -25.06 5.40
N GLN A 15 5.75 -25.87 5.50
CA GLN A 15 6.33 -26.56 4.36
C GLN A 15 5.31 -27.51 3.71
N GLN A 16 4.62 -28.33 4.48
CA GLN A 16 3.58 -29.23 3.97
C GLN A 16 2.44 -28.46 3.26
N ILE A 17 2.00 -27.35 3.85
CA ILE A 17 0.97 -26.49 3.21
C ILE A 17 1.52 -25.91 1.90
N ASN A 18 2.73 -25.37 1.93
CA ASN A 18 3.34 -24.73 0.76
C ASN A 18 3.55 -25.72 -0.39
N GLU A 19 4.00 -26.92 -0.12
CA GLU A 19 4.17 -27.98 -1.12
C GLU A 19 2.85 -28.37 -1.81
N ASN A 20 1.72 -28.27 -1.10
CA ASN A 20 0.41 -28.60 -1.66
C ASN A 20 -0.31 -27.41 -2.34
N VAL A 21 0.06 -26.16 -2.01
CA VAL A 21 -0.63 -24.97 -2.54
C VAL A 21 0.15 -24.33 -3.68
N VAL A 22 1.46 -24.11 -3.53
CA VAL A 22 2.30 -23.38 -4.50
C VAL A 22 3.57 -24.13 -4.91
N PHE A 23 3.78 -25.34 -4.41
CA PHE A 23 4.97 -26.16 -4.61
C PHE A 23 6.22 -25.57 -3.96
N THR A 24 6.77 -24.51 -4.56
CA THR A 24 7.98 -23.84 -4.06
C THR A 24 8.10 -22.44 -4.67
N ALA A 25 8.88 -21.59 -4.02
CA ALA A 25 9.24 -20.30 -4.61
C ALA A 25 10.16 -20.52 -5.84
N PRO A 26 9.98 -19.78 -6.95
CA PRO A 26 10.82 -19.90 -8.13
C PRO A 26 12.31 -19.71 -7.80
N SER A 27 13.17 -20.56 -8.35
CA SER A 27 14.61 -20.55 -8.06
C SER A 27 15.30 -19.23 -8.42
N MET A 28 14.85 -18.57 -9.48
CA MET A 28 15.31 -17.22 -9.85
C MET A 28 15.01 -16.19 -8.76
N SER A 29 13.78 -16.21 -8.21
CA SER A 29 13.39 -15.32 -7.11
C SER A 29 14.20 -15.59 -5.84
N GLN A 30 14.53 -16.85 -5.55
CA GLN A 30 15.39 -17.21 -4.41
C GLN A 30 16.81 -16.66 -4.59
N ARG A 31 17.40 -16.81 -5.78
CA ARG A 31 18.73 -16.26 -6.08
C ARG A 31 18.76 -14.73 -6.03
N ALA A 32 17.74 -14.08 -6.58
CA ALA A 32 17.60 -12.63 -6.52
C ALA A 32 17.49 -12.12 -5.06
N ALA A 33 16.73 -12.84 -4.21
CA ALA A 33 16.62 -12.50 -2.80
C ALA A 33 17.94 -12.68 -2.05
N ILE A 34 18.70 -13.74 -2.31
CA ILE A 34 20.02 -13.95 -1.72
C ILE A 34 20.96 -12.80 -2.11
N PHE A 35 21.01 -12.45 -3.39
CA PHE A 35 21.81 -11.33 -3.87
C PHE A 35 21.41 -10.01 -3.21
N ALA A 36 20.12 -9.70 -3.17
CA ALA A 36 19.61 -8.47 -2.56
C ALA A 36 19.92 -8.39 -1.05
N LEU A 37 19.88 -9.51 -0.32
CA LEU A 37 20.25 -9.57 1.08
C LEU A 37 21.75 -9.37 1.30
N GLN A 38 22.59 -9.95 0.45
CA GLN A 38 24.05 -9.81 0.51
C GLN A 38 24.51 -8.39 0.16
N HIS A 39 23.79 -7.70 -0.73
CA HIS A 39 24.10 -6.33 -1.22
C HIS A 39 23.08 -5.31 -0.72
N ARG A 40 22.46 -5.58 0.44
CA ARG A 40 21.37 -4.72 0.96
C ARG A 40 21.78 -3.27 1.14
N ASP A 41 23.03 -3.03 1.52
CA ASP A 41 23.55 -1.69 1.80
C ASP A 41 23.74 -0.87 0.51
N GLU A 42 23.75 -1.52 -0.66
CA GLU A 42 23.79 -0.87 -1.97
C GLU A 42 22.38 -0.75 -2.58
N VAL A 43 21.55 -1.80 -2.45
CA VAL A 43 20.24 -1.90 -3.11
C VAL A 43 19.15 -1.16 -2.33
N GLN A 44 19.15 -1.26 -1.01
CA GLN A 44 18.06 -0.77 -0.18
C GLN A 44 18.01 0.77 -0.05
N PRO A 45 19.11 1.50 0.16
CA PRO A 45 19.06 2.95 0.38
C PRO A 45 18.39 3.73 -0.76
N PRO A 46 18.73 3.53 -2.05
CA PRO A 46 18.08 4.26 -3.13
C PRO A 46 16.59 3.94 -3.25
N MET A 47 16.16 2.71 -2.95
CA MET A 47 14.74 2.34 -2.92
C MET A 47 14.00 3.06 -1.79
N ILE A 48 14.57 3.08 -0.58
CA ILE A 48 13.97 3.76 0.57
C ILE A 48 13.82 5.25 0.29
N GLU A 49 14.85 5.89 -0.28
CA GLU A 49 14.80 7.33 -0.58
C GLU A 49 13.72 7.66 -1.62
N GLU A 50 13.59 6.84 -2.66
CA GLU A 50 12.55 7.03 -3.67
C GLU A 50 11.15 6.86 -3.08
N TYR A 51 10.90 5.80 -2.26
CA TYR A 51 9.63 5.63 -1.58
C TYR A 51 9.36 6.73 -0.56
N ARG A 52 10.38 7.21 0.14
CA ARG A 52 10.25 8.33 1.06
C ARG A 52 9.68 9.56 0.35
N LYS A 53 10.26 9.95 -0.80
CA LYS A 53 9.75 11.08 -1.61
C LYS A 53 8.28 10.91 -1.97
N ARG A 54 7.93 9.73 -2.48
CA ARG A 54 6.54 9.43 -2.88
C ARG A 54 5.58 9.50 -1.70
N MET A 55 5.95 8.89 -0.58
CA MET A 55 5.12 8.82 0.61
C MET A 55 4.91 10.18 1.28
N PHE A 56 5.96 11.00 1.38
CA PHE A 56 5.85 12.34 1.94
C PHE A 56 4.99 13.22 1.04
N TYR A 57 5.27 13.24 -0.27
CA TYR A 57 4.44 13.96 -1.23
C TYR A 57 2.96 13.55 -1.14
N ALA A 58 2.69 12.24 -1.17
CA ALA A 58 1.32 11.73 -1.11
C ALA A 58 0.61 12.11 0.19
N ALA A 59 1.30 12.01 1.33
CA ALA A 59 0.70 12.33 2.62
C ALA A 59 0.43 13.84 2.78
N GLU A 60 1.32 14.70 2.32
CA GLU A 60 1.09 16.15 2.26
C GLU A 60 -0.10 16.47 1.37
N ARG A 61 -0.09 15.94 0.15
CA ARG A 61 -1.14 16.20 -0.84
C ARG A 61 -2.53 15.71 -0.41
N ILE A 62 -2.62 14.55 0.23
CA ILE A 62 -3.89 14.03 0.78
C ILE A 62 -4.45 14.98 1.83
N ASN A 63 -3.62 15.49 2.73
CA ASN A 63 -4.08 16.41 3.79
C ASN A 63 -4.50 17.80 3.29
N GLU A 64 -4.25 18.13 2.03
CA GLU A 64 -4.77 19.33 1.36
C GLU A 64 -6.16 19.11 0.74
N ILE A 65 -6.56 17.85 0.53
CA ILE A 65 -7.84 17.49 -0.06
C ILE A 65 -8.94 17.52 1.01
N PRO A 66 -10.08 18.20 0.76
CA PRO A 66 -11.16 18.27 1.74
C PRO A 66 -11.75 16.89 2.06
N LYS A 67 -12.25 16.72 3.28
CA LYS A 67 -12.95 15.54 3.81
C LYS A 67 -12.09 14.26 3.94
N ILE A 68 -10.82 14.29 3.56
CA ILE A 68 -9.92 13.15 3.72
C ILE A 68 -8.65 13.56 4.44
N SER A 69 -8.01 12.62 5.13
CA SER A 69 -6.77 12.89 5.86
C SER A 69 -5.92 11.63 6.05
N VAL A 70 -4.65 11.83 6.33
CA VAL A 70 -3.71 10.75 6.68
C VAL A 70 -2.76 11.21 7.78
N ILE A 71 -2.24 10.27 8.56
CA ILE A 71 -1.23 10.56 9.59
C ILE A 71 0.07 11.05 8.90
N TYR A 72 0.56 12.20 9.32
CA TYR A 72 1.79 12.82 8.84
C TYR A 72 2.79 13.05 9.99
N PRO A 73 4.09 12.82 9.81
CA PRO A 73 4.73 12.22 8.64
C PRO A 73 4.54 10.68 8.59
N PRO A 74 4.52 10.08 7.37
CA PRO A 74 4.50 8.64 7.24
C PRO A 74 5.82 8.02 7.74
N LYS A 75 5.74 6.92 8.50
CA LYS A 75 6.91 6.32 9.15
C LYS A 75 7.47 5.10 8.41
N GLY A 76 6.82 4.65 7.36
CA GLY A 76 7.26 3.48 6.58
C GLY A 76 6.21 2.99 5.60
N SER A 77 6.44 1.83 5.00
CA SER A 77 5.59 1.25 3.97
C SER A 77 5.59 2.05 2.66
N PHE A 78 4.85 1.57 1.68
CA PHE A 78 4.44 2.28 0.46
C PHE A 78 2.91 2.38 0.35
N TYR A 79 2.22 2.10 1.45
CA TYR A 79 0.78 2.26 1.59
C TYR A 79 0.45 3.44 2.50
N LEU A 80 -0.61 4.17 2.14
CA LEU A 80 -1.30 5.11 3.03
C LEU A 80 -2.70 4.60 3.29
N PHE A 81 -3.12 4.75 4.54
CA PHE A 81 -4.47 4.41 5.01
C PHE A 81 -5.20 5.73 5.27
N ILE A 82 -6.00 6.14 4.30
CA ILE A 82 -6.63 7.45 4.23
C ILE A 82 -7.93 7.42 5.02
N ASN A 83 -8.07 8.29 5.99
CA ASN A 83 -9.31 8.51 6.70
C ASN A 83 -10.31 9.24 5.78
N ILE A 84 -11.50 8.66 5.61
CA ILE A 84 -12.57 9.18 4.76
C ILE A 84 -13.85 9.46 5.55
N LYS A 85 -13.81 9.44 6.88
CA LYS A 85 -15.01 9.53 7.75
C LYS A 85 -15.80 10.81 7.56
N GLU A 86 -15.13 11.91 7.22
CA GLU A 86 -15.78 13.19 6.95
C GLU A 86 -16.58 13.21 5.65
N THR A 87 -16.40 12.23 4.77
CA THR A 87 -17.23 12.08 3.56
C THR A 87 -18.62 11.55 3.88
N GLY A 88 -18.80 10.88 5.02
CA GLY A 88 -20.03 10.18 5.39
C GLY A 88 -20.27 8.88 4.62
N LEU A 89 -19.36 8.47 3.74
CA LEU A 89 -19.44 7.24 2.96
C LEU A 89 -18.87 6.03 3.72
N SER A 90 -19.37 4.84 3.40
CA SER A 90 -18.71 3.61 3.79
C SER A 90 -17.36 3.46 3.05
N SER A 91 -16.46 2.62 3.59
CA SER A 91 -15.17 2.32 2.93
C SER A 91 -15.34 1.77 1.53
N VAL A 92 -16.39 0.95 1.30
CA VAL A 92 -16.69 0.36 -0.02
C VAL A 92 -17.20 1.41 -0.98
N ASP A 93 -18.18 2.23 -0.56
CA ASP A 93 -18.77 3.26 -1.41
C ASP A 93 -17.73 4.32 -1.79
N ALA A 94 -16.88 4.71 -0.85
CA ALA A 94 -15.79 5.66 -1.12
C ALA A 94 -14.77 5.10 -2.12
N ALA A 95 -14.37 3.84 -1.97
CA ALA A 95 -13.45 3.19 -2.91
C ALA A 95 -14.06 3.05 -4.31
N ASP A 96 -15.35 2.69 -4.42
CA ASP A 96 -16.07 2.59 -5.69
C ASP A 96 -16.23 3.96 -6.36
N MET A 97 -16.59 4.99 -5.60
CA MET A 97 -16.68 6.38 -6.09
C MET A 97 -15.34 6.87 -6.64
N ILE A 98 -14.26 6.69 -5.88
CA ILE A 98 -12.90 7.08 -6.31
C ILE A 98 -12.52 6.34 -7.60
N LEU A 99 -12.84 5.04 -7.70
CA LEU A 99 -12.55 4.26 -8.89
C LEU A 99 -13.34 4.75 -10.11
N ARG A 100 -14.63 4.98 -9.97
CA ARG A 100 -15.52 5.34 -11.10
C ARG A 100 -15.32 6.78 -11.57
N GLU A 101 -15.13 7.72 -10.66
CA GLU A 101 -15.12 9.14 -10.97
C GLU A 101 -13.72 9.71 -11.10
N ALA A 102 -12.77 9.28 -10.24
CA ALA A 102 -11.37 9.69 -10.33
C ALA A 102 -10.49 8.74 -11.17
N HIS A 103 -10.98 7.55 -11.53
CA HIS A 103 -10.21 6.49 -12.19
C HIS A 103 -8.92 6.13 -11.43
N VAL A 104 -9.01 6.08 -10.10
CA VAL A 104 -7.94 5.69 -9.20
C VAL A 104 -8.36 4.48 -8.39
N LEU A 105 -7.60 3.39 -8.50
CA LEU A 105 -7.86 2.18 -7.72
C LEU A 105 -7.39 2.36 -6.28
N THR A 106 -8.34 2.25 -5.35
CA THR A 106 -8.08 2.16 -3.91
C THR A 106 -8.70 0.88 -3.36
N LEU A 107 -8.31 0.48 -2.17
CA LEU A 107 -8.93 -0.66 -1.50
C LEU A 107 -9.71 -0.19 -0.27
N PRO A 108 -10.96 -0.67 -0.08
CA PRO A 108 -11.73 -0.31 1.09
C PRO A 108 -11.05 -0.84 2.36
N GLY A 109 -11.02 -0.02 3.40
CA GLY A 109 -10.28 -0.34 4.62
C GLY A 109 -10.83 -1.54 5.37
N ASN A 110 -12.15 -1.76 5.33
CA ASN A 110 -12.80 -2.91 5.97
C ASN A 110 -12.37 -4.27 5.37
N ALA A 111 -11.77 -4.31 4.17
CA ALA A 111 -11.12 -5.50 3.63
C ALA A 111 -9.93 -5.98 4.49
N PHE A 112 -9.43 -5.13 5.39
CA PHE A 112 -8.31 -5.42 6.32
C PHE A 112 -8.78 -5.65 7.77
N GLY A 113 -10.07 -5.76 7.98
CA GLY A 113 -10.73 -5.95 9.26
C GLY A 113 -11.72 -4.82 9.60
N GLU A 114 -12.64 -5.08 10.53
CA GLU A 114 -13.72 -4.15 10.90
C GLU A 114 -13.19 -2.76 11.36
N CYS A 115 -12.05 -2.72 12.00
CA CYS A 115 -11.40 -1.47 12.43
C CYS A 115 -10.96 -0.57 11.25
N GLY A 116 -10.93 -1.12 10.03
CA GLY A 116 -10.62 -0.39 8.81
C GLY A 116 -11.81 0.35 8.20
N GLU A 117 -13.02 0.22 8.76
CA GLU A 117 -14.17 0.99 8.29
C GLU A 117 -13.97 2.49 8.49
N GLY A 118 -14.35 3.29 7.49
CA GLY A 118 -14.08 4.72 7.42
C GLY A 118 -12.67 5.06 6.89
N TYR A 119 -12.01 4.10 6.23
CA TYR A 119 -10.71 4.28 5.59
C TYR A 119 -10.68 3.65 4.20
N VAL A 120 -9.77 4.17 3.35
CA VAL A 120 -9.36 3.53 2.09
C VAL A 120 -7.83 3.43 2.03
N ARG A 121 -7.32 2.34 1.44
CA ARG A 121 -5.88 2.14 1.27
C ARG A 121 -5.45 2.47 -0.15
N ILE A 122 -4.39 3.28 -0.29
CA ILE A 122 -3.72 3.56 -1.56
C ILE A 122 -2.28 3.04 -1.53
N ALA A 123 -1.77 2.61 -2.69
CA ALA A 123 -0.38 2.21 -2.88
C ALA A 123 0.38 3.30 -3.66
N CYS A 124 1.39 3.90 -3.05
CA CYS A 124 2.21 4.96 -3.65
C CYS A 124 3.42 4.37 -4.41
N THR A 125 3.17 3.42 -5.32
CA THR A 125 4.22 2.68 -6.05
C THR A 125 4.61 3.29 -7.39
N VAL A 126 3.86 4.29 -7.87
CA VAL A 126 4.15 5.03 -9.10
C VAL A 126 4.98 6.29 -8.80
N ASN A 127 5.51 6.96 -9.82
CA ASN A 127 6.28 8.19 -9.65
C ASN A 127 5.40 9.35 -9.15
N VAL A 128 6.05 10.44 -8.69
CA VAL A 128 5.38 11.59 -8.09
C VAL A 128 4.43 12.29 -9.08
N ASP A 129 4.78 12.37 -10.36
CA ASP A 129 3.93 13.02 -11.38
C ASP A 129 2.61 12.27 -11.57
N THR A 130 2.66 10.92 -11.60
CA THR A 130 1.47 10.08 -11.67
C THR A 130 0.64 10.16 -10.37
N LEU A 131 1.29 10.25 -9.20
CA LEU A 131 0.60 10.48 -7.92
C LEU A 131 -0.12 11.83 -7.92
N LYS A 132 0.55 12.88 -8.43
CA LYS A 132 -0.05 14.22 -8.56
C LYS A 132 -1.32 14.16 -9.39
N GLU A 133 -1.25 13.59 -10.58
CA GLU A 133 -2.43 13.45 -11.45
C GLU A 133 -3.57 12.68 -10.76
N ALA A 134 -3.24 11.59 -10.05
CA ALA A 134 -4.24 10.82 -9.32
C ALA A 134 -4.90 11.63 -8.20
N PHE A 135 -4.12 12.38 -7.40
CA PHE A 135 -4.67 13.19 -6.32
C PHE A 135 -5.42 14.42 -6.82
N ASP A 136 -5.03 15.02 -7.95
CA ASP A 136 -5.78 16.12 -8.57
C ASP A 136 -7.18 15.64 -9.00
N ARG A 137 -7.30 14.41 -9.53
CA ARG A 137 -8.58 13.78 -9.87
C ARG A 137 -9.41 13.44 -8.62
N ILE A 138 -8.79 12.89 -7.58
CA ILE A 138 -9.47 12.62 -6.30
C ILE A 138 -9.98 13.93 -5.68
N GLU A 139 -9.17 14.99 -5.67
CA GLU A 139 -9.58 16.28 -5.12
C GLU A 139 -10.82 16.84 -5.81
N LYS A 140 -10.87 16.73 -7.15
CA LYS A 140 -12.04 17.18 -7.91
C LYS A 140 -13.30 16.46 -7.46
N VAL A 141 -13.26 15.14 -7.35
CA VAL A 141 -14.39 14.32 -6.88
C VAL A 141 -14.80 14.69 -5.45
N MET A 142 -13.83 14.88 -4.54
CA MET A 142 -14.13 15.26 -3.15
C MET A 142 -14.72 16.65 -2.99
N LYS A 143 -14.45 17.58 -3.92
CA LYS A 143 -15.06 18.92 -3.92
C LYS A 143 -16.48 18.94 -4.46
N GLU A 144 -16.82 18.00 -5.35
CA GLU A 144 -18.14 17.89 -5.97
C GLU A 144 -19.13 17.11 -5.08
N GLN A 145 -18.64 16.39 -4.08
CA GLN A 145 -19.43 15.68 -3.07
C GLN A 145 -19.93 16.62 -1.95
#